data_a842c0a5fa569595fc74be09b90bc71b
#
_entry.id   a842c0a5fa569595fc74be09b90bc71b
#
_cell.length_a   1.000
_cell.length_b   1.000
_cell.length_c   1.000
_cell.angle_alpha   90.00
_cell.angle_beta   90.00
_cell.angle_gamma   90.00
#
_symmetry.space_group_name_H-M   'P 1'
#
loop_
_entity.id
_entity.type
_entity.pdbx_description
1 polymer ?
#
loop_
_entity_poly.entity_id
_entity_poly.type
_entity_poly.pdbx_seq_one_letter_code
_entity_poly.pdbx_strand_id
1 'polypeptide(L)'
;MSKKLFVALVMALVAVCVFAAGISELDSASKAQSVVVTDMVGREVEIVPGSYTRVVCIGAGALRVYTYINGADLLCGVEDIENKTLQSRPKMFDSVALPYHIAYGDNFATLPSCGVGGPQAQVAEAEKILSCNPDIVISEYEDADKSNALQEQLGVPVITLKPGQNVFASAFKDTLRLLGKVFGKETGQRRLFRSSSPRHSRSNPALPVLPKKKSLQSISAVLATGEPQTI
;
A
#
# COMPACT_ATOMS: atom_id res chain seq x y z
N MET A 1 13.03 71.62 -0.19
CA MET A 1 13.36 70.27 -0.74
C MET A 1 13.46 70.35 -2.24
N SER A 2 14.58 69.95 -2.85
CA SER A 2 14.72 70.03 -4.29
C SER A 2 13.82 68.97 -4.94
N LYS A 3 13.23 69.29 -6.10
CA LYS A 3 12.34 68.39 -6.86
C LYS A 3 13.01 66.99 -7.10
N LYS A 4 14.33 66.95 -7.20
CA LYS A 4 15.13 65.74 -7.36
C LYS A 4 15.12 64.85 -6.10
N LEU A 5 15.12 65.47 -4.91
CA LEU A 5 15.05 64.71 -3.64
C LEU A 5 13.66 64.08 -3.40
N PHE A 6 12.59 64.77 -3.81
CA PHE A 6 11.23 64.29 -3.72
C PHE A 6 10.98 63.10 -4.66
N VAL A 7 11.50 63.14 -5.90
CA VAL A 7 11.40 62.06 -6.86
C VAL A 7 12.18 60.80 -6.37
N ALA A 8 13.38 61.02 -5.80
CA ALA A 8 14.16 59.90 -5.23
C ALA A 8 13.45 59.26 -4.04
N LEU A 9 12.77 60.01 -3.19
CA LEU A 9 12.01 59.50 -2.05
C LEU A 9 10.79 58.70 -2.49
N VAL A 10 10.08 59.17 -3.53
CA VAL A 10 8.91 58.46 -4.09
C VAL A 10 9.35 57.15 -4.77
N MET A 11 10.47 57.16 -5.51
CA MET A 11 11.02 55.95 -6.11
C MET A 11 11.47 54.93 -5.07
N ALA A 12 12.06 55.36 -3.97
CA ALA A 12 12.43 54.48 -2.85
C ALA A 12 11.19 53.87 -2.16
N LEU A 13 10.10 54.64 -2.00
CA LEU A 13 8.86 54.17 -1.40
C LEU A 13 8.14 53.14 -2.28
N VAL A 14 8.16 53.32 -3.61
CA VAL A 14 7.59 52.33 -4.57
C VAL A 14 8.39 51.04 -4.59
N ALA A 15 9.73 51.11 -4.49
CA ALA A 15 10.58 49.93 -4.42
C ALA A 15 10.29 49.06 -3.17
N VAL A 16 10.02 49.68 -2.02
CA VAL A 16 9.67 48.99 -0.77
C VAL A 16 8.30 48.30 -0.89
N CYS A 17 7.31 48.90 -1.57
CA CYS A 17 6.00 48.28 -1.78
C CYS A 17 6.06 47.08 -2.72
N VAL A 18 6.92 47.07 -3.73
CA VAL A 18 7.08 45.94 -4.65
C VAL A 18 7.80 44.77 -3.95
N PHE A 19 8.75 45.04 -3.04
CA PHE A 19 9.40 44.00 -2.24
C PHE A 19 8.45 43.38 -1.19
N ALA A 20 7.54 44.16 -0.61
CA ALA A 20 6.57 43.65 0.36
C ALA A 20 5.48 42.75 -0.29
N ALA A 21 5.12 42.99 -1.57
CA ALA A 21 4.18 42.17 -2.32
C ALA A 21 4.82 40.84 -2.79
N GLY A 22 6.14 40.81 -3.03
CA GLY A 22 6.86 39.60 -3.47
C GLY A 22 7.13 38.57 -2.36
N ILE A 23 7.03 38.96 -1.07
CA ILE A 23 7.26 38.05 0.06
C ILE A 23 5.98 37.29 0.44
N SER A 24 4.81 37.79 0.03
CA SER A 24 3.53 37.14 0.34
C SER A 24 3.19 35.93 -0.56
N GLU A 25 3.88 35.75 -1.69
CA GLU A 25 3.63 34.62 -2.61
C GLU A 25 4.56 33.43 -2.39
N LEU A 26 5.59 33.52 -1.56
CA LEU A 26 6.51 32.42 -1.26
C LEU A 26 6.09 31.56 -0.05
N ASP A 27 5.09 31.98 0.73
CA ASP A 27 4.57 31.24 1.88
C ASP A 27 3.29 30.44 1.59
N SER A 28 2.86 30.36 0.35
CA SER A 28 1.82 29.43 -0.11
C SER A 28 2.39 28.06 -0.51
N ALA A 29 3.49 27.61 0.09
CA ALA A 29 3.71 26.18 0.25
C ALA A 29 2.52 25.68 1.08
N SER A 30 1.55 25.08 0.41
CA SER A 30 0.35 24.46 1.00
C SER A 30 0.76 23.76 2.30
N LYS A 31 0.48 24.39 3.42
CA LYS A 31 0.65 23.77 4.73
C LYS A 31 -0.30 22.58 4.71
N ALA A 32 0.24 21.39 4.48
CA ALA A 32 -0.54 20.18 4.33
C ALA A 32 -1.46 20.08 5.55
N GLN A 33 -2.76 20.25 5.32
CA GLN A 33 -3.74 20.38 6.39
C GLN A 33 -3.95 19.01 7.02
N SER A 34 -3.80 18.92 8.34
CA SER A 34 -4.15 17.70 9.07
C SER A 34 -5.65 17.45 8.98
N VAL A 35 -6.02 16.20 8.88
CA VAL A 35 -7.41 15.74 8.90
C VAL A 35 -7.54 14.55 9.83
N VAL A 36 -8.69 14.42 10.47
CA VAL A 36 -9.01 13.23 11.26
C VAL A 36 -9.65 12.20 10.36
N VAL A 37 -9.18 10.96 10.44
CA VAL A 37 -9.77 9.79 9.79
C VAL A 37 -10.19 8.77 10.83
N THR A 38 -11.30 8.07 10.59
CA THR A 38 -11.67 6.91 11.40
C THR A 38 -11.04 5.68 10.75
N ASP A 39 -10.24 4.95 11.51
CA ASP A 39 -9.64 3.69 11.05
C ASP A 39 -10.64 2.52 11.13
N MET A 40 -10.21 1.31 10.73
CA MET A 40 -11.12 0.16 10.59
C MET A 40 -11.49 -0.50 11.92
N VAL A 41 -10.89 -0.06 13.03
CA VAL A 41 -11.26 -0.47 14.41
C VAL A 41 -11.97 0.64 15.18
N GLY A 42 -12.37 1.72 14.47
CA GLY A 42 -13.19 2.81 15.00
C GLY A 42 -12.42 3.90 15.73
N ARG A 43 -11.07 3.94 15.63
CA ARG A 43 -10.24 4.99 16.23
C ARG A 43 -10.23 6.23 15.35
N GLU A 44 -10.23 7.39 15.96
CA GLU A 44 -9.97 8.65 15.28
C GLU A 44 -8.46 8.92 15.29
N VAL A 45 -7.87 9.03 14.11
CA VAL A 45 -6.43 9.25 13.94
C VAL A 45 -6.22 10.52 13.11
N GLU A 46 -5.41 11.42 13.63
CA GLU A 46 -5.01 12.62 12.91
C GLU A 46 -3.90 12.27 11.90
N ILE A 47 -4.09 12.65 10.65
CA ILE A 47 -3.15 12.41 9.57
C ILE A 47 -2.94 13.67 8.74
N VAL A 48 -1.84 13.71 8.00
CA VAL A 48 -1.59 14.70 6.95
C VAL A 48 -1.58 13.97 5.60
N PRO A 49 -2.68 13.99 4.83
CA PRO A 49 -2.81 13.19 3.62
C PRO A 49 -1.69 13.46 2.60
N GLY A 50 -1.07 12.39 2.13
CA GLY A 50 -0.05 12.46 1.08
C GLY A 50 1.32 13.02 1.51
N SER A 51 1.54 13.28 2.80
CA SER A 51 2.83 13.80 3.32
C SER A 51 3.82 12.70 3.71
N TYR A 52 3.35 11.47 3.85
CA TYR A 52 4.16 10.37 4.35
C TYR A 52 5.17 9.88 3.34
N THR A 53 6.39 9.64 3.80
CA THR A 53 7.53 9.22 2.99
C THR A 53 8.21 7.96 3.51
N ARG A 54 7.91 7.54 4.73
CA ARG A 54 8.53 6.39 5.41
C ARG A 54 7.47 5.52 6.07
N VAL A 55 7.09 4.46 5.40
CA VAL A 55 5.98 3.60 5.80
C VAL A 55 6.49 2.25 6.29
N VAL A 56 5.93 1.77 7.39
CA VAL A 56 6.05 0.39 7.86
C VAL A 56 4.66 -0.25 7.85
N CYS A 57 4.57 -1.48 7.35
CA CYS A 57 3.37 -2.29 7.39
C CYS A 57 3.58 -3.48 8.31
N ILE A 58 2.67 -3.68 9.27
CA ILE A 58 2.73 -4.76 10.26
C ILE A 58 1.43 -5.55 10.33
N GLY A 59 1.57 -6.83 10.63
CA GLY A 59 0.43 -7.75 10.70
C GLY A 59 0.10 -8.43 9.37
N ALA A 60 -0.60 -9.56 9.48
CA ALA A 60 -0.81 -10.48 8.37
C ALA A 60 -1.71 -9.89 7.27
N GLY A 61 -1.12 -9.33 6.23
CA GLY A 61 -1.82 -8.81 5.05
C GLY A 61 -1.77 -7.30 4.88
N ALA A 62 -1.32 -6.53 5.88
CA ALA A 62 -1.19 -5.07 5.78
C ALA A 62 -0.33 -4.67 4.57
N LEU A 63 0.84 -5.28 4.42
CA LEU A 63 1.75 -5.04 3.29
C LEU A 63 1.08 -5.36 1.95
N ARG A 64 0.36 -6.49 1.87
CA ARG A 64 -0.39 -6.87 0.67
C ARG A 64 -1.38 -5.78 0.23
N VAL A 65 -2.16 -5.26 1.16
CA VAL A 65 -3.17 -4.25 0.85
C VAL A 65 -2.53 -2.90 0.53
N TYR A 66 -1.46 -2.55 1.23
CA TYR A 66 -0.66 -1.35 0.97
C TYR A 66 -0.11 -1.35 -0.47
N THR A 67 0.40 -2.48 -0.95
CA THR A 67 0.99 -2.57 -2.30
C THR A 67 -0.02 -2.30 -3.42
N TYR A 68 -1.32 -2.47 -3.20
CA TYR A 68 -2.34 -2.08 -4.20
C TYR A 68 -2.44 -0.57 -4.43
N ILE A 69 -2.02 0.23 -3.47
CA ILE A 69 -2.08 1.70 -3.54
C ILE A 69 -0.72 2.31 -3.91
N ASN A 70 0.35 1.81 -3.29
CA ASN A 70 1.68 2.42 -3.36
C ASN A 70 2.75 1.52 -4.00
N GLY A 71 2.47 0.25 -4.29
CA GLY A 71 3.53 -0.68 -4.66
C GLY A 71 4.49 -0.92 -3.50
N ALA A 72 5.79 -0.92 -3.77
CA ALA A 72 6.83 -0.97 -2.74
C ALA A 72 7.37 0.42 -2.37
N ASP A 73 6.83 1.48 -2.99
CA ASP A 73 7.26 2.84 -2.73
C ASP A 73 7.02 3.23 -1.26
N LEU A 74 7.90 4.07 -0.73
CA LEU A 74 7.85 4.63 0.61
C LEU A 74 8.08 3.61 1.75
N LEU A 75 8.20 2.32 1.48
CA LEU A 75 8.52 1.35 2.53
C LEU A 75 9.91 1.60 3.10
N CYS A 76 10.02 1.65 4.41
CA CYS A 76 11.31 1.81 5.12
C CYS A 76 11.66 0.61 6.00
N GLY A 77 10.79 -0.37 6.11
CA GLY A 77 10.99 -1.64 6.79
C GLY A 77 9.91 -2.64 6.44
N VAL A 78 10.21 -3.93 6.58
CA VAL A 78 9.26 -5.03 6.38
C VAL A 78 9.38 -6.05 7.51
N GLU A 79 8.30 -6.78 7.78
CA GLU A 79 8.36 -7.93 8.69
C GLU A 79 9.19 -9.07 8.08
N ASP A 80 9.89 -9.85 8.92
CA ASP A 80 10.78 -10.93 8.47
C ASP A 80 10.06 -11.95 7.59
N ILE A 81 8.78 -12.23 7.86
CA ILE A 81 7.96 -13.14 7.05
C ILE A 81 7.90 -12.73 5.58
N GLU A 82 7.99 -11.44 5.30
CA GLU A 82 7.93 -10.87 3.96
C GLU A 82 9.30 -10.88 3.24
N ASN A 83 10.40 -11.01 3.98
CA ASN A 83 11.74 -11.08 3.41
C ASN A 83 12.17 -12.52 3.18
N LYS A 84 11.93 -13.05 1.98
CA LYS A 84 12.23 -14.46 1.63
C LYS A 84 13.72 -14.82 1.63
N THR A 85 14.63 -13.87 1.73
CA THR A 85 16.07 -14.13 1.83
C THR A 85 16.53 -14.54 3.22
N LEU A 86 15.74 -14.17 4.25
CA LEU A 86 16.05 -14.53 5.65
C LEU A 86 15.76 -16.01 5.93
N GLN A 87 16.76 -16.73 6.44
CA GLN A 87 16.59 -18.16 6.76
C GLN A 87 15.76 -18.40 8.04
N SER A 88 15.84 -17.46 8.98
CA SER A 88 15.17 -17.55 10.30
C SER A 88 13.71 -17.11 10.29
N ARG A 89 13.19 -16.59 9.17
CA ARG A 89 11.81 -16.11 9.06
C ARG A 89 10.75 -17.19 9.16
N PRO A 90 9.50 -16.88 9.53
CA PRO A 90 8.37 -17.79 9.37
C PRO A 90 8.15 -18.16 7.89
N LYS A 91 7.97 -19.46 7.59
CA LYS A 91 7.88 -19.99 6.20
C LYS A 91 6.49 -20.48 5.81
N MET A 92 5.47 -20.19 6.59
CA MET A 92 4.13 -20.76 6.43
C MET A 92 3.44 -20.44 5.10
N PHE A 93 3.86 -19.36 4.41
CA PHE A 93 3.29 -18.97 3.11
C PHE A 93 4.22 -19.25 1.92
N ASP A 94 5.28 -20.03 2.09
CA ASP A 94 6.25 -20.28 1.01
C ASP A 94 5.68 -21.11 -0.14
N SER A 95 4.69 -21.96 0.17
CA SER A 95 3.99 -22.76 -0.84
C SER A 95 2.89 -21.99 -1.60
N VAL A 96 2.62 -20.76 -1.22
CA VAL A 96 1.55 -19.94 -1.82
C VAL A 96 2.16 -18.88 -2.73
N ALA A 97 1.67 -18.81 -3.95
CA ALA A 97 2.01 -17.72 -4.86
C ALA A 97 1.33 -16.42 -4.41
N LEU A 98 2.11 -15.47 -3.95
CA LEU A 98 1.63 -14.16 -3.50
C LEU A 98 1.97 -13.13 -4.59
N PRO A 99 0.98 -12.55 -5.30
CA PRO A 99 1.23 -11.63 -6.42
C PRO A 99 2.12 -10.44 -6.05
N TYR A 100 1.94 -9.86 -4.87
CA TYR A 100 2.75 -8.73 -4.43
C TYR A 100 4.23 -9.14 -4.15
N HIS A 101 4.48 -10.37 -3.73
CA HIS A 101 5.84 -10.90 -3.63
C HIS A 101 6.50 -11.13 -4.99
N ILE A 102 5.72 -11.57 -5.99
CA ILE A 102 6.23 -11.72 -7.36
C ILE A 102 6.63 -10.34 -7.93
N ALA A 103 5.86 -9.31 -7.59
CA ALA A 103 6.09 -7.96 -8.09
C ALA A 103 7.20 -7.20 -7.34
N TYR A 104 7.32 -7.40 -6.02
CA TYR A 104 8.13 -6.53 -5.14
C TYR A 104 9.07 -7.27 -4.19
N GLY A 105 9.20 -8.60 -4.31
CA GLY A 105 10.01 -9.40 -3.39
C GLY A 105 11.48 -8.95 -3.31
N ASP A 106 12.06 -8.52 -4.42
CA ASP A 106 13.42 -8.00 -4.47
C ASP A 106 13.56 -6.69 -3.68
N ASN A 107 12.53 -5.83 -3.69
CA ASN A 107 12.49 -4.63 -2.87
C ASN A 107 12.44 -4.99 -1.38
N PHE A 108 11.60 -5.95 -1.00
CA PHE A 108 11.46 -6.39 0.40
C PHE A 108 12.75 -6.98 0.95
N ALA A 109 13.51 -7.68 0.10
CA ALA A 109 14.79 -8.29 0.48
C ALA A 109 15.85 -7.28 0.92
N THR A 110 15.74 -6.02 0.48
CA THR A 110 16.71 -4.96 0.77
C THR A 110 16.35 -4.11 1.99
N LEU A 111 15.12 -4.25 2.52
CA LEU A 111 14.62 -3.44 3.61
C LEU A 111 14.98 -4.05 4.99
N PRO A 112 15.20 -3.20 6.01
CA PRO A 112 15.44 -3.67 7.37
C PRO A 112 14.20 -4.37 7.96
N SER A 113 14.44 -5.25 8.93
CA SER A 113 13.38 -5.90 9.69
C SER A 113 12.68 -4.91 10.62
N CYS A 114 11.35 -4.88 10.58
CA CYS A 114 10.53 -4.17 11.55
C CYS A 114 9.81 -5.10 12.53
N GLY A 115 10.11 -6.39 12.50
CA GLY A 115 9.54 -7.43 13.38
C GLY A 115 9.50 -8.77 12.68
N VAL A 116 9.17 -9.83 13.43
CA VAL A 116 9.08 -11.19 12.89
C VAL A 116 7.88 -11.34 11.96
N GLY A 117 6.75 -10.77 12.34
CA GLY A 117 5.50 -10.83 11.58
C GLY A 117 4.85 -12.21 11.50
N GLY A 118 3.77 -12.26 10.74
CA GLY A 118 2.97 -13.47 10.54
C GLY A 118 1.88 -13.68 11.58
N PRO A 119 1.02 -14.70 11.41
CA PRO A 119 -0.17 -14.92 12.24
C PRO A 119 0.14 -15.25 13.71
N GLN A 120 1.37 -15.65 14.03
CA GLN A 120 1.80 -15.94 15.39
C GLN A 120 2.38 -14.73 16.12
N ALA A 121 2.73 -13.68 15.38
CA ALA A 121 3.16 -12.41 15.96
C ALA A 121 1.91 -11.63 16.42
N GLN A 122 1.56 -11.78 17.70
CA GLN A 122 0.37 -11.13 18.28
C GLN A 122 0.63 -9.71 18.79
N VAL A 123 1.88 -9.30 18.80
CA VAL A 123 2.32 -8.01 19.33
C VAL A 123 3.34 -7.40 18.39
N ALA A 124 3.16 -6.12 18.10
CA ALA A 124 4.11 -5.33 17.31
C ALA A 124 5.43 -5.15 18.07
N GLU A 125 6.55 -5.27 17.37
CA GLU A 125 7.90 -5.08 17.95
C GLU A 125 8.31 -3.60 17.81
N ALA A 126 7.81 -2.76 18.72
CA ALA A 126 7.92 -1.31 18.63
C ALA A 126 9.37 -0.81 18.45
N GLU A 127 10.34 -1.41 19.13
CA GLU A 127 11.77 -1.03 19.00
C GLU A 127 12.31 -1.27 17.60
N LYS A 128 11.95 -2.39 16.98
CA LYS A 128 12.33 -2.67 15.58
C LYS A 128 11.64 -1.73 14.60
N ILE A 129 10.35 -1.43 14.84
CA ILE A 129 9.63 -0.45 14.04
C ILE A 129 10.29 0.91 14.14
N LEU A 130 10.62 1.38 15.34
CA LEU A 130 11.34 2.64 15.56
C LEU A 130 12.70 2.67 14.87
N SER A 131 13.44 1.56 14.85
CA SER A 131 14.72 1.47 14.15
C SER A 131 14.62 1.72 12.64
N CYS A 132 13.45 1.45 12.05
CA CYS A 132 13.15 1.77 10.65
C CYS A 132 12.83 3.26 10.44
N ASN A 133 12.66 4.05 11.51
CA ASN A 133 12.33 5.48 11.50
C ASN A 133 11.11 5.81 10.58
N PRO A 134 9.93 5.20 10.78
CA PRO A 134 8.74 5.49 10.00
C PRO A 134 8.13 6.84 10.36
N ASP A 135 7.38 7.42 9.45
CA ASP A 135 6.51 8.58 9.70
C ASP A 135 5.02 8.18 9.78
N ILE A 136 4.70 6.94 9.42
CA ILE A 136 3.39 6.31 9.61
C ILE A 136 3.51 4.78 9.66
N VAL A 137 2.65 4.14 10.44
CA VAL A 137 2.54 2.68 10.49
C VAL A 137 1.14 2.24 10.03
N ILE A 138 1.12 1.26 9.13
CA ILE A 138 -0.10 0.59 8.69
C ILE A 138 -0.18 -0.77 9.38
N SER A 139 -1.19 -0.97 10.21
CA SER A 139 -1.34 -2.17 11.04
C SER A 139 -2.56 -2.98 10.63
N GLU A 140 -2.47 -4.30 10.69
CA GLU A 140 -3.60 -5.23 10.62
C GLU A 140 -3.80 -6.00 11.96
N TYR A 141 -3.25 -5.49 13.04
CA TYR A 141 -3.59 -5.95 14.39
C TYR A 141 -4.92 -5.32 14.81
N GLU A 142 -6.00 -6.07 14.69
CA GLU A 142 -7.39 -5.61 14.82
C GLU A 142 -7.82 -5.34 16.28
N ASP A 143 -7.04 -4.54 17.01
CA ASP A 143 -7.27 -4.21 18.42
C ASP A 143 -7.03 -2.70 18.62
N ALA A 144 -8.08 -1.98 19.02
CA ALA A 144 -8.04 -0.53 19.17
C ALA A 144 -7.09 -0.09 20.31
N ASP A 145 -7.11 -0.80 21.44
CA ASP A 145 -6.31 -0.44 22.60
C ASP A 145 -4.82 -0.68 22.34
N LYS A 146 -4.48 -1.82 21.74
CA LYS A 146 -3.11 -2.11 21.32
C LYS A 146 -2.60 -1.12 20.27
N SER A 147 -3.47 -0.72 19.33
CA SER A 147 -3.11 0.26 18.31
C SER A 147 -2.90 1.66 18.89
N ASN A 148 -3.68 2.05 19.92
CA ASN A 148 -3.46 3.29 20.65
C ASN A 148 -2.13 3.26 21.41
N ALA A 149 -1.87 2.19 22.16
CA ALA A 149 -0.62 2.02 22.89
C ALA A 149 0.61 2.03 21.97
N LEU A 150 0.50 1.37 20.81
CA LEU A 150 1.57 1.37 19.81
C LEU A 150 1.80 2.78 19.24
N GLN A 151 0.73 3.50 18.90
CA GLN A 151 0.81 4.88 18.41
C GLN A 151 1.47 5.82 19.42
N GLU A 152 1.11 5.70 20.69
CA GLU A 152 1.73 6.47 21.78
C GLU A 152 3.21 6.12 21.93
N GLN A 153 3.57 4.84 21.88
CA GLN A 153 4.94 4.38 22.01
C GLN A 153 5.83 4.82 20.82
N LEU A 154 5.28 4.81 19.61
CA LEU A 154 6.02 5.18 18.40
C LEU A 154 6.07 6.70 18.17
N GLY A 155 5.11 7.45 18.68
CA GLY A 155 4.97 8.89 18.43
C GLY A 155 4.60 9.25 16.99
N VAL A 156 4.13 8.27 16.19
CA VAL A 156 3.69 8.48 14.80
C VAL A 156 2.29 7.87 14.60
N PRO A 157 1.51 8.34 13.61
CA PRO A 157 0.19 7.79 13.33
C PRO A 157 0.24 6.29 13.05
N VAL A 158 -0.66 5.53 13.68
CA VAL A 158 -0.90 4.11 13.40
C VAL A 158 -2.30 3.97 12.83
N ILE A 159 -2.42 3.53 11.58
CA ILE A 159 -3.69 3.27 10.91
C ILE A 159 -3.96 1.78 10.92
N THR A 160 -5.04 1.39 11.59
CA THR A 160 -5.41 -0.02 11.70
C THR A 160 -6.41 -0.40 10.61
N LEU A 161 -6.03 -1.44 9.86
CA LEU A 161 -6.82 -1.99 8.76
C LEU A 161 -7.59 -3.24 9.23
N LYS A 162 -8.71 -3.50 8.55
CA LYS A 162 -9.49 -4.73 8.70
C LYS A 162 -10.08 -5.14 7.35
N PRO A 163 -9.24 -5.52 6.38
CA PRO A 163 -9.68 -5.76 5.00
C PRO A 163 -10.54 -7.01 4.86
N GLY A 164 -10.45 -7.95 5.81
CA GLY A 164 -11.03 -9.27 5.70
C GLY A 164 -10.37 -10.10 4.59
N GLN A 165 -10.84 -11.34 4.43
CA GLN A 165 -10.25 -12.26 3.43
C GLN A 165 -10.87 -12.14 2.04
N ASN A 166 -12.08 -11.58 1.94
CA ASN A 166 -12.79 -11.46 0.68
C ASN A 166 -12.55 -10.10 0.03
N VAL A 167 -11.79 -10.08 -1.06
CA VAL A 167 -11.45 -8.86 -1.83
C VAL A 167 -12.67 -8.18 -2.48
N PHE A 168 -13.80 -8.86 -2.59
CA PHE A 168 -15.06 -8.30 -3.09
C PHE A 168 -15.95 -7.72 -1.99
N ALA A 169 -15.62 -7.98 -0.71
CA ALA A 169 -16.37 -7.44 0.42
C ALA A 169 -16.27 -5.91 0.52
N SER A 170 -17.24 -5.30 1.17
CA SER A 170 -17.23 -3.86 1.45
C SER A 170 -16.01 -3.46 2.29
N ALA A 171 -15.68 -4.25 3.32
CA ALA A 171 -14.54 -4.00 4.20
C ALA A 171 -13.22 -3.85 3.43
N PHE A 172 -12.97 -4.68 2.41
CA PHE A 172 -11.79 -4.54 1.57
C PHE A 172 -11.78 -3.22 0.78
N LYS A 173 -12.95 -2.84 0.21
CA LYS A 173 -13.09 -1.57 -0.50
C LYS A 173 -12.91 -0.36 0.42
N ASP A 174 -13.44 -0.45 1.64
CA ASP A 174 -13.32 0.62 2.64
C ASP A 174 -11.87 0.76 3.12
N THR A 175 -11.15 -0.36 3.29
CA THR A 175 -9.71 -0.35 3.55
C THR A 175 -8.93 0.37 2.45
N LEU A 176 -9.21 0.07 1.18
CA LEU A 176 -8.55 0.76 0.07
C LEU A 176 -8.91 2.25 0.03
N ARG A 177 -10.15 2.63 0.38
CA ARG A 177 -10.56 4.05 0.46
C ARG A 177 -9.79 4.78 1.58
N LEU A 178 -9.66 4.16 2.73
CA LEU A 178 -8.89 4.70 3.84
C LEU A 178 -7.44 4.93 3.44
N LEU A 179 -6.78 3.92 2.88
CA LEU A 179 -5.39 4.06 2.39
C LEU A 179 -5.27 5.11 1.29
N GLY A 180 -6.21 5.16 0.34
CA GLY A 180 -6.24 6.19 -0.70
C GLY A 180 -6.29 7.60 -0.12
N LYS A 181 -7.07 7.81 0.96
CA LYS A 181 -7.14 9.08 1.68
C LYS A 181 -5.84 9.39 2.42
N VAL A 182 -5.28 8.41 3.13
CA VAL A 182 -4.01 8.55 3.88
C VAL A 182 -2.87 8.98 2.95
N PHE A 183 -2.76 8.35 1.79
CA PHE A 183 -1.67 8.60 0.84
C PHE A 183 -2.00 9.62 -0.27
N GLY A 184 -3.14 10.30 -0.19
CA GLY A 184 -3.54 11.28 -1.20
C GLY A 184 -3.77 10.68 -2.60
N LYS A 185 -4.06 9.37 -2.69
CA LYS A 185 -4.20 8.62 -3.96
C LYS A 185 -5.65 8.20 -4.27
N GLU A 186 -6.64 8.97 -3.87
CA GLU A 186 -8.05 8.65 -4.07
C GLU A 186 -8.46 8.44 -5.53
N THR A 187 -7.83 9.18 -6.45
CA THR A 187 -8.10 9.05 -7.89
C THR A 187 -7.65 7.72 -8.47
N GLY A 188 -6.48 7.21 -8.03
CA GLY A 188 -5.97 5.89 -8.43
C GLY A 188 -6.85 4.76 -7.97
N GLN A 189 -7.35 4.85 -6.75
CA GLN A 189 -8.29 3.94 -6.14
C GLN A 189 -9.59 3.82 -6.93
N ARG A 190 -10.17 4.92 -7.43
CA ARG A 190 -11.38 4.90 -8.28
C ARG A 190 -11.18 4.08 -9.55
N ARG A 191 -9.97 4.03 -10.10
CA ARG A 191 -9.62 3.19 -11.27
C ARG A 191 -9.66 1.71 -10.93
N LEU A 192 -9.13 1.30 -9.76
CA LEU A 192 -9.18 -0.10 -9.29
C LEU A 192 -10.63 -0.59 -9.16
N PHE A 193 -11.51 0.21 -8.55
CA PHE A 193 -12.92 -0.16 -8.42
C PHE A 193 -13.67 -0.21 -9.74
N ARG A 194 -13.33 0.67 -10.69
CA ARG A 194 -13.96 0.68 -12.02
C ARG A 194 -13.57 -0.53 -12.85
N SER A 195 -12.35 -1.05 -12.69
CA SER A 195 -11.90 -2.26 -13.39
C SER A 195 -12.47 -3.55 -12.78
N SER A 196 -12.82 -3.54 -11.48
CA SER A 196 -13.39 -4.69 -10.76
C SER A 196 -14.92 -4.77 -10.81
N SER A 197 -15.59 -3.76 -11.36
CA SER A 197 -17.03 -3.86 -11.63
C SER A 197 -17.27 -4.96 -12.66
N PRO A 198 -18.22 -5.89 -12.43
CA PRO A 198 -18.52 -6.90 -13.41
C PRO A 198 -18.83 -6.18 -14.73
N ARG A 199 -18.01 -6.42 -15.76
CA ARG A 199 -18.33 -5.96 -17.11
C ARG A 199 -19.66 -6.60 -17.45
N HIS A 200 -20.73 -5.82 -17.45
CA HIS A 200 -21.97 -6.26 -18.00
C HIS A 200 -21.66 -6.77 -19.39
N SER A 201 -21.83 -8.06 -19.55
CA SER A 201 -21.85 -8.85 -20.76
C SER A 201 -21.86 -8.00 -22.04
N ARG A 202 -20.68 -7.67 -22.56
CA ARG A 202 -20.54 -7.67 -24.01
C ARG A 202 -20.55 -9.15 -24.35
N SER A 203 -21.57 -9.59 -25.06
CA SER A 203 -21.64 -10.92 -25.67
C SER A 203 -20.27 -11.28 -26.23
N ASN A 204 -19.55 -12.15 -25.54
CA ASN A 204 -18.38 -12.76 -26.13
C ASN A 204 -18.90 -13.45 -27.41
N PRO A 205 -18.33 -13.17 -28.57
CA PRO A 205 -18.54 -14.05 -29.70
C PRO A 205 -18.13 -15.44 -29.21
N ALA A 206 -19.03 -16.41 -29.36
CA ALA A 206 -18.86 -17.76 -28.87
C ALA A 206 -17.43 -18.24 -29.25
N LEU A 207 -16.63 -18.55 -28.22
CA LEU A 207 -15.36 -19.22 -28.46
C LEU A 207 -15.65 -20.44 -29.33
N PRO A 208 -14.88 -20.68 -30.40
CA PRO A 208 -15.07 -21.87 -31.24
C PRO A 208 -15.00 -23.08 -30.29
N VAL A 209 -16.07 -23.87 -30.31
CA VAL A 209 -16.16 -25.10 -29.55
C VAL A 209 -15.05 -26.00 -30.04
N LEU A 210 -13.99 -26.17 -29.24
CA LEU A 210 -12.95 -27.15 -29.52
C LEU A 210 -13.60 -28.51 -29.68
N PRO A 211 -13.30 -29.29 -30.73
CA PRO A 211 -13.88 -30.61 -30.93
C PRO A 211 -13.59 -31.48 -29.69
N LYS A 212 -14.63 -32.07 -29.10
CA LYS A 212 -14.51 -33.01 -27.99
C LYS A 212 -13.44 -34.02 -28.32
N LYS A 213 -12.35 -34.05 -27.57
CA LYS A 213 -11.31 -35.08 -27.62
C LYS A 213 -12.00 -36.44 -27.56
N LYS A 214 -11.85 -37.28 -28.57
CA LYS A 214 -12.37 -38.66 -28.62
C LYS A 214 -11.97 -39.36 -27.32
N SER A 215 -12.93 -39.99 -26.69
CA SER A 215 -12.84 -40.67 -25.39
C SER A 215 -11.65 -41.63 -25.33
N LEU A 216 -11.05 -41.71 -24.15
CA LEU A 216 -9.96 -42.61 -23.75
C LEU A 216 -10.18 -44.10 -24.00
N GLN A 217 -11.28 -44.52 -24.65
CA GLN A 217 -11.57 -45.92 -24.97
C GLN A 217 -10.75 -46.51 -26.10
N SER A 218 -10.03 -45.66 -26.89
CA SER A 218 -9.15 -46.17 -27.94
C SER A 218 -7.72 -46.48 -27.50
N ILE A 219 -7.33 -46.15 -26.29
CA ILE A 219 -5.97 -46.41 -25.77
C ILE A 219 -5.86 -47.76 -25.09
N SER A 220 -6.98 -48.29 -24.53
CA SER A 220 -6.99 -49.62 -23.96
C SER A 220 -6.98 -50.78 -24.98
N ALA A 221 -7.33 -50.50 -26.24
CA ALA A 221 -7.31 -51.54 -27.27
C ALA A 221 -5.90 -51.76 -27.84
N VAL A 222 -4.99 -50.80 -27.76
CA VAL A 222 -3.60 -50.90 -28.28
C VAL A 222 -2.67 -51.57 -27.28
N LEU A 223 -3.03 -51.59 -25.99
CA LEU A 223 -2.23 -52.24 -24.91
C LEU A 223 -2.62 -53.72 -24.68
N ALA A 224 -3.66 -54.22 -25.33
CA ALA A 224 -4.12 -55.62 -25.21
C ALA A 224 -3.58 -56.57 -26.29
N THR A 225 -2.92 -56.07 -27.33
CA THR A 225 -2.26 -56.91 -28.36
C THR A 225 -0.74 -56.75 -28.23
N GLY A 226 -0.19 -57.52 -27.27
CA GLY A 226 1.23 -57.70 -27.09
C GLY A 226 1.79 -58.59 -28.21
N GLU A 227 2.29 -57.98 -29.27
CA GLU A 227 3.23 -58.66 -30.17
C GLU A 227 4.55 -57.91 -30.20
N PRO A 228 5.68 -58.58 -29.97
CA PRO A 228 7.00 -57.97 -30.11
C PRO A 228 7.37 -57.97 -31.59
N GLN A 229 7.57 -56.82 -32.18
CA GLN A 229 8.23 -56.71 -33.47
C GLN A 229 9.72 -56.61 -33.25
N THR A 230 10.41 -57.66 -33.63
CA THR A 230 11.84 -57.79 -33.87
C THR A 230 12.25 -56.98 -35.10
N ILE A 231 13.33 -56.26 -34.97
CA ILE A 231 14.48 -55.87 -35.78
C ILE A 231 14.81 -54.41 -35.50
#